data_1e55a944b2f8a02e7e7125c96a9efdbe
#
_entry.id   1e55a944b2f8a02e7e7125c96a9efdbe
#
_cell.length_a   1.000
_cell.length_b   1.000
_cell.length_c   1.000
_cell.angle_alpha   90.00
_cell.angle_beta   90.00
_cell.angle_gamma   90.00
#
_symmetry.space_group_name_H-M   'P 1'
#
loop_
_entity.id
_entity.type
_entity.pdbx_description
1 polymer ?
#
loop_
_entity_poly.entity_id
_entity_poly.type
_entity_poly.pdbx_seq_one_letter_code
_entity_poly.pdbx_strand_id
1 'polypeptide(L)'
;GERRSPEYIKEKIRDGKAVIAVAEDGTLAGYSYIETWGHTKFVANSGLIVAPEFRKTGLARRIKHMTFELSRKMFPYAKIFSITTGLAVMKINTEMGFKPVTFSELTDDKEFWAGCEGCKNFDILERNDRKLCLCTGLLYDPKWETEKRPEHKENTNIIAKVGKGIA
;
A
#
# COMPACT_ATOMS: atom_id res chain seq x y z
N GLY A 1 9.04 -12.26 0.79
CA GLY A 1 8.59 -12.14 -0.59
C GLY A 1 9.65 -12.65 -1.54
N GLU A 2 9.24 -13.19 -2.66
CA GLU A 2 10.11 -13.68 -3.71
C GLU A 2 11.07 -12.60 -4.19
N ARG A 3 12.35 -12.92 -4.30
CA ARG A 3 13.34 -12.00 -4.87
C ARG A 3 13.09 -11.88 -6.37
N ARG A 4 12.73 -10.67 -6.82
CA ARG A 4 12.63 -10.39 -8.25
C ARG A 4 14.02 -10.37 -8.89
N SER A 5 14.11 -10.83 -10.14
CA SER A 5 15.37 -10.82 -10.88
C SER A 5 15.84 -9.38 -11.15
N PRO A 6 17.16 -9.15 -11.31
CA PRO A 6 17.67 -7.84 -11.71
C PRO A 6 17.07 -7.34 -13.04
N GLU A 7 16.83 -8.24 -13.98
CA GLU A 7 16.23 -7.93 -15.30
C GLU A 7 14.81 -7.41 -15.13
N TYR A 8 14.01 -8.03 -14.26
CA TYR A 8 12.66 -7.58 -13.95
C TYR A 8 12.65 -6.14 -13.40
N ILE A 9 13.56 -5.83 -12.48
CA ILE A 9 13.67 -4.47 -11.92
C ILE A 9 14.13 -3.47 -12.98
N LYS A 10 15.10 -3.83 -13.84
CA LYS A 10 15.54 -2.98 -14.96
C LYS A 10 14.42 -2.68 -15.94
N GLU A 11 13.56 -3.65 -16.21
CA GLU A 11 12.37 -3.46 -17.04
C GLU A 11 11.41 -2.44 -16.42
N LYS A 12 11.11 -2.58 -15.13
CA LYS A 12 10.27 -1.61 -14.39
C LYS A 12 10.83 -0.19 -14.44
N ILE A 13 12.16 -0.04 -14.34
CA ILE A 13 12.83 1.26 -14.44
C ILE A 13 12.69 1.82 -15.85
N ARG A 14 12.95 1.01 -16.88
CA ARG A 14 12.81 1.41 -18.30
C ARG A 14 11.40 1.86 -18.65
N ASP A 15 10.40 1.16 -18.12
CA ASP A 15 8.98 1.44 -18.35
C ASP A 15 8.46 2.63 -17.52
N GLY A 16 9.30 3.28 -16.73
CA GLY A 16 8.89 4.36 -15.84
C GLY A 16 7.96 3.93 -14.70
N LYS A 17 7.97 2.64 -14.36
CA LYS A 17 7.13 2.00 -13.32
C LYS A 17 7.88 1.75 -12.02
N ALA A 18 8.99 2.41 -11.80
CA ALA A 18 9.77 2.30 -10.59
C ALA A 18 10.18 3.67 -10.05
N VAL A 19 10.34 3.74 -8.74
CA VAL A 19 10.97 4.85 -8.03
C VAL A 19 12.28 4.33 -7.48
N ILE A 20 13.37 5.00 -7.81
CA ILE A 20 14.71 4.68 -7.31
C ILE A 20 15.27 5.87 -6.52
N ALA A 21 15.97 5.58 -5.45
CA ALA A 21 16.75 6.55 -4.69
C ALA A 21 18.23 6.23 -4.86
N VAL A 22 18.99 7.21 -5.31
CA VAL A 22 20.43 7.10 -5.57
C VAL A 22 21.15 8.10 -4.67
N ALA A 23 22.20 7.66 -3.99
CA ALA A 23 23.06 8.53 -3.21
C ALA A 23 23.97 9.38 -4.13
N GLU A 24 24.60 10.40 -3.59
CA GLU A 24 25.48 11.31 -4.36
C GLU A 24 26.65 10.59 -5.04
N ASP A 25 27.14 9.50 -4.45
CA ASP A 25 28.20 8.65 -5.00
C ASP A 25 27.71 7.65 -6.07
N GLY A 26 26.39 7.69 -6.43
CA GLY A 26 25.80 6.78 -7.37
C GLY A 26 25.29 5.45 -6.78
N THR A 27 25.47 5.22 -5.47
CA THR A 27 24.98 4.01 -4.79
C THR A 27 23.44 3.96 -4.77
N LEU A 28 22.85 2.83 -5.12
CA LEU A 28 21.41 2.60 -5.00
C LEU A 28 21.01 2.52 -3.52
N ALA A 29 20.33 3.54 -3.04
CA ALA A 29 19.89 3.64 -1.64
C ALA A 29 18.56 2.93 -1.38
N GLY A 30 17.70 2.84 -2.39
CA GLY A 30 16.43 2.13 -2.27
C GLY A 30 15.59 2.19 -3.54
N TYR A 31 14.54 1.38 -3.59
CA TYR A 31 13.59 1.40 -4.69
C TYR A 31 12.21 0.87 -4.28
N SER A 32 11.23 1.15 -5.10
CA SER A 32 9.91 0.52 -5.13
C SER A 32 9.39 0.56 -6.56
N TYR A 33 8.45 -0.29 -6.88
CA TYR A 33 7.86 -0.32 -8.22
C TYR A 33 6.36 -0.56 -8.15
N ILE A 34 5.69 -0.34 -9.28
CA ILE A 34 4.26 -0.56 -9.45
C ILE A 34 3.99 -1.67 -10.45
N GLU A 35 2.89 -2.39 -10.23
CA GLU A 35 2.36 -3.41 -11.11
C GLU A 35 0.86 -3.21 -11.26
N THR A 36 0.33 -3.45 -12.46
CA THR A 36 -1.11 -3.39 -12.73
C THR A 36 -1.72 -4.77 -12.80
N TRP A 37 -2.93 -4.89 -12.27
CA TRP A 37 -3.68 -6.14 -12.19
C TRP A 37 -5.14 -5.90 -12.55
N GLY A 38 -5.86 -6.96 -12.95
CA GLY A 38 -7.28 -6.88 -13.26
C GLY A 38 -7.57 -5.86 -14.37
N HIS A 39 -6.82 -5.90 -15.48
CA HIS A 39 -6.94 -4.96 -16.61
C HIS A 39 -6.84 -3.49 -16.16
N THR A 40 -5.80 -3.16 -15.39
CA THR A 40 -5.50 -1.82 -14.87
C THR A 40 -6.50 -1.26 -13.85
N LYS A 41 -7.43 -2.07 -13.35
CA LYS A 41 -8.33 -1.68 -12.25
C LYS A 41 -7.62 -1.52 -10.92
N PHE A 42 -6.52 -2.24 -10.75
CA PHE A 42 -5.70 -2.25 -9.55
C PHE A 42 -4.24 -1.95 -9.87
N VAL A 43 -3.59 -1.20 -8.98
CA VAL A 43 -2.15 -0.97 -8.98
C VAL A 43 -1.58 -1.45 -7.66
N ALA A 44 -0.66 -2.40 -7.72
CA ALA A 44 0.11 -2.82 -6.54
C ALA A 44 1.35 -1.95 -6.38
N ASN A 45 1.55 -1.39 -5.20
CA ASN A 45 2.79 -0.75 -4.78
C ASN A 45 3.69 -1.78 -4.11
N SER A 46 4.68 -2.26 -4.84
CA SER A 46 5.47 -3.46 -4.51
C SER A 46 6.95 -3.15 -4.31
N GLY A 47 7.66 -4.10 -3.73
CA GLY A 47 9.12 -4.20 -3.76
C GLY A 47 9.88 -3.10 -3.02
N LEU A 48 9.27 -2.46 -1.99
CA LEU A 48 9.98 -1.45 -1.21
C LEU A 48 11.22 -2.04 -0.52
N ILE A 49 12.38 -1.58 -0.93
CA ILE A 49 13.66 -1.92 -0.33
C ILE A 49 14.44 -0.64 -0.06
N VAL A 50 15.07 -0.58 1.11
CA VAL A 50 16.02 0.47 1.50
C VAL A 50 17.29 -0.21 2.00
N ALA A 51 18.42 0.16 1.41
CA ALA A 51 19.72 -0.37 1.81
C ALA A 51 20.00 -0.07 3.28
N PRO A 52 20.66 -0.98 4.02
CA PRO A 52 20.83 -0.88 5.47
C PRO A 52 21.36 0.47 5.93
N GLU A 53 22.33 1.04 5.22
CA GLU A 53 23.01 2.30 5.53
C GLU A 53 22.06 3.50 5.48
N PHE A 54 20.99 3.43 4.70
CA PHE A 54 20.01 4.49 4.51
C PHE A 54 18.71 4.30 5.30
N ARG A 55 18.65 3.26 6.14
CA ARG A 55 17.49 3.02 7.00
C ARG A 55 17.43 4.05 8.13
N LYS A 56 16.25 4.28 8.67
CA LYS A 56 15.96 5.25 9.73
C LYS A 56 16.24 6.72 9.34
N THR A 57 16.35 7.01 8.04
CA THR A 57 16.53 8.36 7.49
C THR A 57 15.25 8.98 6.95
N GLY A 58 14.14 8.25 6.99
CA GLY A 58 12.88 8.66 6.34
C GLY A 58 12.80 8.29 4.85
N LEU A 59 13.84 7.64 4.28
CA LEU A 59 13.89 7.33 2.85
C LEU A 59 12.76 6.39 2.42
N ALA A 60 12.41 5.39 3.22
CA ALA A 60 11.29 4.49 2.92
C ALA A 60 9.97 5.25 2.75
N ARG A 61 9.71 6.24 3.61
CA ARG A 61 8.54 7.11 3.52
C ARG A 61 8.54 7.92 2.22
N ARG A 62 9.67 8.53 1.87
CA ARG A 62 9.79 9.31 0.63
C ARG A 62 9.57 8.44 -0.61
N ILE A 63 10.18 7.26 -0.68
CA ILE A 63 9.98 6.31 -1.78
C ILE A 63 8.52 5.90 -1.88
N LYS A 64 7.87 5.57 -0.76
CA LYS A 64 6.44 5.18 -0.74
C LYS A 64 5.53 6.30 -1.25
N HIS A 65 5.75 7.53 -0.80
CA HIS A 65 5.00 8.69 -1.30
C HIS A 65 5.16 8.87 -2.81
N MET A 66 6.39 8.82 -3.31
CA MET A 66 6.65 8.95 -4.75
C MET A 66 6.05 7.80 -5.56
N THR A 67 6.08 6.57 -5.04
CA THR A 67 5.45 5.41 -5.69
C THR A 67 3.93 5.54 -5.74
N PHE A 68 3.34 6.07 -4.68
CA PHE A 68 1.91 6.38 -4.63
C PHE A 68 1.53 7.46 -5.66
N GLU A 69 2.26 8.56 -5.70
CA GLU A 69 2.03 9.63 -6.69
C GLU A 69 2.21 9.13 -8.13
N LEU A 70 3.23 8.29 -8.38
CA LEU A 70 3.44 7.64 -9.68
C LEU A 70 2.23 6.79 -10.07
N SER A 71 1.70 6.00 -9.14
CA SER A 71 0.51 5.17 -9.35
C SER A 71 -0.71 6.02 -9.72
N ARG A 72 -0.93 7.10 -9.01
CA ARG A 72 -2.05 8.03 -9.26
C ARG A 72 -1.92 8.75 -10.59
N LYS A 73 -0.70 9.16 -10.95
CA LYS A 73 -0.43 9.86 -12.20
C LYS A 73 -0.65 8.96 -13.41
N MET A 74 -0.15 7.73 -13.35
CA MET A 74 -0.25 6.79 -14.47
C MET A 74 -1.64 6.14 -14.59
N PHE A 75 -2.30 5.88 -13.45
CA PHE A 75 -3.57 5.14 -13.38
C PHE A 75 -4.55 5.86 -12.43
N PRO A 76 -5.06 7.03 -12.81
CA PRO A 76 -5.83 7.91 -11.90
C PRO A 76 -7.13 7.30 -11.38
N TYR A 77 -7.68 6.33 -12.08
CA TYR A 77 -8.94 5.66 -11.70
C TYR A 77 -8.75 4.31 -11.02
N ALA A 78 -7.52 3.81 -10.98
CA ALA A 78 -7.23 2.51 -10.39
C ALA A 78 -7.23 2.59 -8.86
N LYS A 79 -7.70 1.52 -8.23
CA LYS A 79 -7.46 1.29 -6.80
C LYS A 79 -5.98 0.94 -6.59
N ILE A 80 -5.36 1.50 -5.57
CA ILE A 80 -3.96 1.24 -5.26
C ILE A 80 -3.89 0.38 -4.01
N PHE A 81 -3.11 -0.67 -4.03
CA PHE A 81 -2.97 -1.55 -2.88
C PHE A 81 -1.53 -1.94 -2.57
N SER A 82 -1.32 -2.39 -1.36
CA SER A 82 -0.06 -2.92 -0.87
C SER A 82 -0.35 -4.05 0.11
N ILE A 83 0.43 -5.12 0.05
CA ILE A 83 0.35 -6.23 1.00
C ILE A 83 1.66 -6.30 1.75
N THR A 84 1.60 -6.30 3.08
CA THR A 84 2.80 -6.28 3.92
C THR A 84 2.59 -6.94 5.28
N THR A 85 3.68 -7.46 5.85
CA THR A 85 3.75 -7.85 7.27
C THR A 85 4.43 -6.76 8.12
N GLY A 86 4.96 -5.72 7.48
CA GLY A 86 5.78 -4.71 8.14
C GLY A 86 4.95 -3.57 8.75
N LEU A 87 4.95 -3.45 10.07
CA LEU A 87 4.22 -2.38 10.78
C LEU A 87 4.61 -0.97 10.30
N ALA A 88 5.90 -0.74 10.03
CA ALA A 88 6.37 0.55 9.52
C ALA A 88 5.75 0.90 8.16
N VAL A 89 5.62 -0.09 7.26
CA VAL A 89 4.98 0.09 5.95
C VAL A 89 3.48 0.32 6.10
N MET A 90 2.81 -0.42 7.00
CA MET A 90 1.40 -0.20 7.30
C MET A 90 1.15 1.23 7.75
N LYS A 91 1.98 1.75 8.66
CA LYS A 91 1.87 3.13 9.16
C LYS A 91 2.01 4.16 8.04
N ILE A 92 3.04 4.03 7.19
CA ILE A 92 3.25 4.94 6.05
C ILE A 92 2.05 4.89 5.09
N ASN A 93 1.55 3.71 4.76
CA ASN A 93 0.39 3.57 3.88
C ASN A 93 -0.87 4.21 4.47
N THR A 94 -1.12 3.99 5.77
CA THR A 94 -2.28 4.59 6.46
C THR A 94 -2.21 6.12 6.46
N GLU A 95 -1.04 6.70 6.65
CA GLU A 95 -0.82 8.16 6.57
C GLU A 95 -1.13 8.72 5.17
N MET A 96 -0.96 7.92 4.11
CA MET A 96 -1.33 8.29 2.73
C MET A 96 -2.82 8.06 2.40
N GLY A 97 -3.62 7.59 3.35
CA GLY A 97 -5.04 7.33 3.16
C GLY A 97 -5.41 5.90 2.77
N PHE A 98 -4.46 4.97 2.79
CA PHE A 98 -4.78 3.56 2.64
C PHE A 98 -5.52 3.05 3.88
N LYS A 99 -6.47 2.14 3.68
CA LYS A 99 -7.20 1.48 4.75
C LYS A 99 -6.92 -0.01 4.74
N PRO A 100 -6.78 -0.65 5.92
CA PRO A 100 -6.74 -2.10 6.00
C PRO A 100 -8.03 -2.70 5.43
N VAL A 101 -7.88 -3.74 4.61
CA VAL A 101 -9.00 -4.43 3.97
C VAL A 101 -8.77 -5.95 3.99
N THR A 102 -9.84 -6.69 3.79
CA THR A 102 -9.72 -8.13 3.53
C THR A 102 -9.17 -8.37 2.12
N PHE A 103 -8.58 -9.53 1.89
CA PHE A 103 -8.01 -9.86 0.58
C PHE A 103 -9.07 -9.95 -0.53
N SER A 104 -10.33 -10.20 -0.17
CA SER A 104 -11.46 -10.21 -1.11
C SER A 104 -11.76 -8.83 -1.73
N GLU A 105 -11.29 -7.75 -1.13
CA GLU A 105 -11.42 -6.38 -1.66
C GLU A 105 -10.28 -5.98 -2.58
N LEU A 106 -9.23 -6.82 -2.68
CA LEU A 106 -8.12 -6.65 -3.59
C LEU A 106 -8.45 -7.27 -4.97
N THR A 107 -7.47 -7.30 -5.85
CA THR A 107 -7.64 -7.91 -7.17
C THR A 107 -7.99 -9.41 -7.08
N ASP A 108 -8.86 -9.89 -7.96
CA ASP A 108 -9.15 -11.30 -8.18
C ASP A 108 -8.24 -11.95 -9.24
N ASP A 109 -7.28 -11.20 -9.76
CA ASP A 109 -6.34 -11.64 -10.78
C ASP A 109 -5.51 -12.83 -10.28
N LYS A 110 -5.63 -13.95 -10.97
CA LYS A 110 -4.98 -15.21 -10.58
C LYS A 110 -3.46 -15.11 -10.64
N GLU A 111 -2.91 -14.33 -11.58
CA GLU A 111 -1.46 -14.14 -11.72
C GLU A 111 -0.88 -13.38 -10.52
N PHE A 112 -1.64 -12.42 -9.97
CA PHE A 112 -1.24 -11.76 -8.74
C PHE A 112 -1.09 -12.76 -7.59
N TRP A 113 -2.08 -13.62 -7.38
CA TRP A 113 -2.08 -14.59 -6.27
C TRP A 113 -1.07 -15.73 -6.49
N ALA A 114 -0.77 -16.08 -7.74
CA ALA A 114 0.30 -17.02 -8.07
C ALA A 114 1.67 -16.52 -7.56
N GLY A 115 1.89 -15.22 -7.47
CA GLY A 115 3.09 -14.63 -6.87
C GLY A 115 3.25 -14.90 -5.36
N CYS A 116 2.21 -15.43 -4.70
CA CYS A 116 2.30 -15.87 -3.30
C CYS A 116 2.78 -17.30 -3.14
N GLU A 117 2.83 -18.11 -4.20
CA GLU A 117 3.18 -19.54 -4.14
C GLU A 117 4.59 -19.79 -3.59
N GLY A 118 5.54 -18.89 -3.86
CA GLY A 118 6.90 -18.94 -3.29
C GLY A 118 7.02 -18.39 -1.87
N CYS A 119 5.93 -17.95 -1.25
CA CYS A 119 5.95 -17.38 0.10
C CYS A 119 5.83 -18.46 1.17
N LYS A 120 6.63 -18.36 2.24
CA LYS A 120 6.56 -19.29 3.39
C LYS A 120 5.19 -19.32 4.10
N ASN A 121 4.33 -18.35 3.86
CA ASN A 121 2.98 -18.26 4.43
C ASN A 121 1.91 -18.71 3.43
N PHE A 122 2.27 -19.29 2.31
CA PHE A 122 1.34 -19.67 1.26
C PHE A 122 0.28 -20.67 1.73
N ASP A 123 0.67 -21.62 2.58
CA ASP A 123 -0.22 -22.60 3.19
C ASP A 123 -1.37 -21.94 4.01
N ILE A 124 -1.09 -20.80 4.65
CA ILE A 124 -2.08 -20.03 5.39
C ILE A 124 -3.09 -19.40 4.42
N LEU A 125 -2.60 -18.82 3.34
CA LEU A 125 -3.43 -18.21 2.32
C LEU A 125 -4.34 -19.23 1.65
N GLU A 126 -3.79 -20.40 1.29
CA GLU A 126 -4.51 -21.47 0.61
C GLU A 126 -5.62 -22.06 1.50
N ARG A 127 -5.32 -22.37 2.76
CA ARG A 127 -6.31 -22.91 3.73
C ARG A 127 -7.45 -21.96 4.01
N ASN A 128 -7.31 -20.68 3.73
CA ASN A 128 -8.35 -19.66 3.92
C ASN A 128 -9.00 -19.22 2.60
N ASP A 129 -8.95 -20.04 1.55
CA ASP A 129 -9.51 -19.72 0.24
C ASP A 129 -9.05 -18.34 -0.28
N ARG A 130 -7.81 -17.97 -0.02
CA ARG A 130 -7.16 -16.68 -0.36
C ARG A 130 -7.82 -15.44 0.27
N LYS A 131 -8.58 -15.62 1.34
CA LYS A 131 -9.27 -14.52 2.05
C LYS A 131 -8.41 -13.91 3.16
N LEU A 132 -7.51 -14.68 3.76
CA LEU A 132 -6.68 -14.29 4.90
C LEU A 132 -5.26 -14.83 4.76
N CYS A 133 -4.31 -14.03 5.28
CA CYS A 133 -2.91 -14.42 5.44
C CYS A 133 -2.32 -13.64 6.63
N LEU A 134 -1.05 -13.90 6.99
CA LEU A 134 -0.32 -13.08 7.98
C LEU A 134 0.03 -11.69 7.45
N CYS A 135 -0.09 -11.47 6.14
CA CYS A 135 0.04 -10.16 5.55
C CYS A 135 -1.24 -9.34 5.74
N THR A 136 -1.08 -8.04 5.91
CA THR A 136 -2.20 -7.10 5.87
C THR A 136 -2.32 -6.50 4.48
N GLY A 137 -3.51 -6.58 3.90
CA GLY A 137 -3.87 -5.84 2.70
C GLY A 137 -4.25 -4.40 3.06
N LEU A 138 -3.73 -3.46 2.33
CA LEU A 138 -4.01 -2.02 2.48
C LEU A 138 -4.43 -1.48 1.13
N LEU A 139 -5.59 -0.86 1.07
CA LEU A 139 -6.22 -0.35 -0.15
C LEU A 139 -6.42 1.16 -0.06
N TYR A 140 -6.16 1.84 -1.17
CA TYR A 140 -6.58 3.22 -1.43
C TYR A 140 -7.52 3.22 -2.64
N ASP A 141 -8.72 3.78 -2.46
CA ASP A 141 -9.68 3.96 -3.54
C ASP A 141 -9.79 5.47 -3.86
N PRO A 142 -9.50 5.91 -5.11
CA PRO A 142 -9.64 7.32 -5.49
C PRO A 142 -11.04 7.89 -5.27
N LYS A 143 -12.06 7.05 -5.25
CA LYS A 143 -13.44 7.48 -4.98
C LYS A 143 -13.63 8.02 -3.55
N TRP A 144 -12.81 7.59 -2.61
CA TRP A 144 -12.91 8.09 -1.22
C TRP A 144 -12.54 9.57 -1.08
N GLU A 145 -11.84 10.16 -2.05
CA GLU A 145 -11.56 11.60 -2.05
C GLU A 145 -12.77 12.42 -2.48
N THR A 146 -13.61 11.87 -3.38
CA THR A 146 -14.82 12.52 -3.85
C THR A 146 -15.99 12.33 -2.89
N GLU A 147 -15.97 11.24 -2.13
CA GLU A 147 -16.88 10.98 -1.01
C GLU A 147 -16.39 11.71 0.26
N LYS A 148 -16.05 13.01 0.15
CA LYS A 148 -15.90 13.81 1.35
C LYS A 148 -17.16 13.62 2.16
N ARG A 149 -17.06 13.04 3.37
CA ARG A 149 -18.13 13.04 4.37
C ARG A 149 -18.81 14.39 4.30
N PRO A 150 -20.17 14.43 4.24
CA PRO A 150 -20.86 15.68 4.52
C PRO A 150 -20.25 16.17 5.82
N GLU A 151 -19.78 17.41 5.82
CA GLU A 151 -19.27 18.06 7.02
C GLU A 151 -20.22 17.70 8.14
N HIS A 152 -19.76 16.99 9.15
CA HIS A 152 -20.48 16.86 10.39
C HIS A 152 -20.60 18.30 10.86
N LYS A 153 -21.71 18.95 10.53
CA LYS A 153 -22.14 20.14 11.24
C LYS A 153 -22.23 19.65 12.68
N GLU A 154 -21.20 20.00 13.45
CA GLU A 154 -21.26 19.80 14.88
C GLU A 154 -22.61 20.34 15.31
N ASN A 155 -23.49 19.45 15.68
CA ASN A 155 -24.77 19.81 16.24
C ASN A 155 -24.45 20.24 17.67
N THR A 156 -24.02 21.51 17.81
CA THR A 156 -23.65 22.17 19.06
C THR A 156 -24.82 22.26 20.05
N ASN A 157 -25.93 21.55 19.80
CA ASN A 157 -27.13 21.54 20.62
C ASN A 157 -27.33 20.27 21.46
N ILE A 158 -26.32 19.41 21.62
CA ILE A 158 -26.37 18.40 22.66
C ILE A 158 -25.80 19.01 23.95
N ILE A 159 -26.58 19.82 24.61
CA ILE A 159 -26.37 20.17 26.03
C ILE A 159 -26.73 18.88 26.79
N ALA A 160 -25.73 18.10 27.14
CA ALA A 160 -25.89 17.05 28.13
C ALA A 160 -26.20 17.72 29.47
N LYS A 161 -27.46 17.80 29.86
CA LYS A 161 -27.85 18.08 31.23
C LYS A 161 -27.45 16.85 32.10
N VAL A 162 -26.27 16.91 32.64
CA VAL A 162 -25.90 16.01 33.75
C VAL A 162 -26.79 16.38 34.91
N GLY A 163 -27.77 15.52 35.21
CA GLY A 163 -28.61 15.66 36.36
C GLY A 163 -27.73 15.65 37.63
N LYS A 164 -27.85 16.67 38.46
CA LYS A 164 -27.30 16.69 39.83
C LYS A 164 -27.89 15.50 40.57
N GLY A 165 -27.03 14.54 40.94
CA GLY A 165 -27.39 13.51 41.89
C GLY A 165 -27.79 14.17 43.21
N ILE A 166 -28.89 13.71 43.71
CA ILE A 166 -29.46 14.09 45.01
C ILE A 166 -28.64 13.38 46.08
N ALA A 167 -28.29 14.10 47.09
CA ALA A 167 -27.67 13.65 48.33
C ALA A 167 -28.48 12.56 49.03
#